data_d847472c1225ea1c2bae70931096c3cd
#
_entry.id   d847472c1225ea1c2bae70931096c3cd
#
_cell.length_a   1.000
_cell.length_b   1.000
_cell.length_c   1.000
_cell.angle_alpha   90.00
_cell.angle_beta   90.00
_cell.angle_gamma   90.00
#
_symmetry.space_group_name_H-M   'P 1'
#
loop_
_entity.id
_entity.type
_entity.pdbx_description
1 polymer ?
#
loop_
_entity_poly.entity_id
_entity_poly.type
_entity_poly.pdbx_seq_one_letter_code
_entity_poly.pdbx_strand_id
1 'polypeptide(L)'
;MQYDVKGSHSSGSGFMYLGRTRMKNLVYQGNGIAGGIDVFDTAIAPIITGTYGRSGTTVTVTQTAHGLTSGQEVGITFSAIGGVSATAGNYIITVTGVNTFTITDINSGTIATGTACIYVSNTTANLNASTNRWMTSYNTGTAVQPFQVLFQGEGMLATNGIYVVVSNITYQTVQYG
;
A
#
# COMPACT_ATOMS: atom_id res chain seq x y z
N MET A 1 -10.36 -33.65 -12.62
CA MET A 1 -10.82 -32.39 -11.97
C MET A 1 -9.79 -31.32 -12.32
N GLN A 2 -10.15 -30.35 -13.14
CA GLN A 2 -9.23 -29.31 -13.58
C GLN A 2 -9.24 -28.22 -12.51
N TYR A 3 -8.13 -28.05 -11.82
CA TYR A 3 -7.97 -26.94 -10.87
C TYR A 3 -7.54 -25.70 -11.67
N ASP A 4 -8.46 -24.79 -11.88
CA ASP A 4 -8.17 -23.51 -12.54
C ASP A 4 -7.54 -22.54 -11.52
N VAL A 5 -6.25 -22.74 -11.24
CA VAL A 5 -5.47 -21.83 -10.40
C VAL A 5 -4.98 -20.69 -11.26
N LYS A 6 -5.42 -19.48 -10.93
CA LYS A 6 -4.99 -18.22 -11.53
C LYS A 6 -3.96 -17.54 -10.63
N GLY A 7 -3.23 -16.60 -11.19
CA GLY A 7 -2.25 -15.81 -10.43
C GLY A 7 -2.26 -14.36 -10.84
N SER A 8 -2.16 -13.49 -9.84
CA SER A 8 -1.88 -12.07 -10.05
C SER A 8 -0.50 -11.72 -9.51
N HIS A 9 0.23 -10.93 -10.26
CA HIS A 9 1.58 -10.48 -9.94
C HIS A 9 1.63 -8.96 -9.89
N SER A 10 2.32 -8.40 -8.89
CA SER A 10 2.51 -6.96 -8.72
C SER A 10 3.81 -6.65 -7.98
N SER A 11 4.33 -5.46 -8.17
CA SER A 11 5.44 -4.91 -7.39
C SER A 11 5.01 -3.88 -6.34
N GLY A 12 3.71 -3.58 -6.23
CA GLY A 12 3.16 -2.61 -5.30
C GLY A 12 1.89 -3.08 -4.62
N SER A 13 1.41 -2.30 -3.67
CA SER A 13 0.11 -2.53 -3.02
C SER A 13 -1.03 -2.45 -4.02
N GLY A 14 -2.05 -3.28 -3.87
CA GLY A 14 -3.20 -3.26 -4.76
C GLY A 14 -4.07 -4.50 -4.69
N PHE A 15 -5.10 -4.49 -5.55
CA PHE A 15 -5.94 -5.66 -5.72
C PHE A 15 -5.22 -6.75 -6.50
N MET A 16 -5.19 -7.94 -5.92
CA MET A 16 -4.76 -9.15 -6.59
C MET A 16 -5.96 -9.87 -7.24
N TYR A 17 -7.13 -9.71 -6.65
CA TYR A 17 -8.39 -10.22 -7.20
C TYR A 17 -9.58 -9.45 -6.62
N LEU A 18 -10.61 -9.21 -7.44
CA LEU A 18 -11.89 -8.62 -7.01
C LEU A 18 -12.98 -9.70 -7.11
N GLY A 19 -13.73 -9.88 -6.03
CA GLY A 19 -14.81 -10.84 -5.91
C GLY A 19 -14.44 -12.05 -5.07
N ARG A 20 -15.40 -12.97 -4.95
CA ARG A 20 -15.24 -14.17 -4.12
C ARG A 20 -14.27 -15.17 -4.77
N THR A 21 -13.27 -15.58 -4.02
CA THR A 21 -12.27 -16.56 -4.47
C THR A 21 -11.59 -17.22 -3.27
N ARG A 22 -10.66 -18.15 -3.53
CA ARG A 22 -9.81 -18.73 -2.49
C ARG A 22 -8.34 -18.46 -2.79
N MET A 23 -7.64 -17.87 -1.85
CA MET A 23 -6.19 -17.73 -1.93
C MET A 23 -5.52 -19.06 -1.64
N LYS A 24 -4.73 -19.54 -2.57
CA LYS A 24 -4.05 -20.85 -2.51
C LYS A 24 -2.59 -20.72 -2.10
N ASN A 25 -1.95 -19.65 -2.55
CA ASN A 25 -0.53 -19.45 -2.35
C ASN A 25 -0.21 -17.94 -2.41
N LEU A 26 0.77 -17.55 -1.64
CA LEU A 26 1.38 -16.24 -1.71
C LEU A 26 2.89 -16.40 -1.80
N VAL A 27 3.48 -15.79 -2.81
CA VAL A 27 4.94 -15.68 -2.95
C VAL A 27 5.29 -14.19 -2.95
N TYR A 28 6.30 -13.80 -2.20
CA TYR A 28 6.83 -12.44 -2.25
C TYR A 28 8.34 -12.43 -2.03
N GLN A 29 9.00 -11.40 -2.53
CA GLN A 29 10.44 -11.20 -2.38
C GLN A 29 10.70 -9.81 -1.81
N GLY A 30 11.50 -9.73 -0.74
CA GLY A 30 11.99 -8.48 -0.18
C GLY A 30 13.02 -7.79 -1.08
N ASN A 31 13.19 -6.50 -0.90
CA ASN A 31 14.15 -5.69 -1.64
C ASN A 31 15.50 -5.50 -0.92
N GLY A 32 15.76 -6.25 0.14
CA GLY A 32 16.97 -6.14 0.96
C GLY A 32 16.82 -5.21 2.18
N ILE A 33 15.64 -4.66 2.38
CA ILE A 33 15.27 -3.85 3.56
C ILE A 33 14.15 -4.58 4.30
N ALA A 34 14.12 -4.45 5.63
CA ALA A 34 13.05 -5.01 6.43
C ALA A 34 11.68 -4.51 5.95
N GLY A 35 10.77 -5.44 5.71
CA GLY A 35 9.45 -5.13 5.15
C GLY A 35 8.53 -6.35 5.19
N GLY A 36 7.36 -6.23 4.60
CA GLY A 36 6.38 -7.32 4.66
C GLY A 36 5.19 -7.13 3.74
N ILE A 37 4.26 -8.03 3.91
CA ILE A 37 3.00 -8.05 3.19
C ILE A 37 1.85 -8.28 4.17
N ASP A 38 0.82 -7.46 4.06
CA ASP A 38 -0.48 -7.66 4.70
C ASP A 38 -1.51 -8.02 3.63
N VAL A 39 -2.35 -8.98 3.93
CA VAL A 39 -3.40 -9.45 3.02
C VAL A 39 -4.77 -9.21 3.66
N PHE A 40 -5.68 -8.64 2.87
CA PHE A 40 -7.03 -8.24 3.30
C PHE A 40 -8.11 -8.84 2.41
N ASP A 41 -9.24 -9.23 3.02
CA ASP A 41 -10.49 -9.53 2.32
C ASP A 41 -11.31 -8.25 2.17
N THR A 42 -11.12 -7.53 1.08
CA THR A 42 -11.86 -6.30 0.82
C THR A 42 -12.08 -6.08 -0.67
N ALA A 43 -13.20 -5.46 -1.02
CA ALA A 43 -13.50 -4.98 -2.37
C ALA A 43 -13.20 -3.48 -2.54
N ILE A 44 -12.78 -2.80 -1.48
CA ILE A 44 -12.56 -1.35 -1.46
C ILE A 44 -11.10 -1.09 -1.14
N ALA A 45 -10.39 -0.41 -2.05
CA ALA A 45 -9.04 0.05 -1.78
C ALA A 45 -9.05 1.07 -0.62
N PRO A 46 -8.05 1.05 0.25
CA PRO A 46 -7.93 2.00 1.36
C PRO A 46 -7.47 3.36 0.83
N ILE A 47 -8.39 4.07 0.21
CA ILE A 47 -8.17 5.42 -0.32
C ILE A 47 -8.46 6.43 0.78
N ILE A 48 -7.51 7.32 1.03
CA ILE A 48 -7.62 8.37 2.04
C ILE A 48 -7.52 9.72 1.34
N THR A 49 -8.43 10.61 1.70
CA THR A 49 -8.42 12.00 1.25
C THR A 49 -7.71 12.85 2.27
N GLY A 50 -6.76 13.65 1.82
CA GLY A 50 -6.07 14.64 2.64
C GLY A 50 -5.96 15.97 1.90
N THR A 51 -5.23 16.88 2.49
CA THR A 51 -4.82 18.12 1.84
C THR A 51 -3.30 18.22 1.84
N TYR A 52 -2.75 19.03 0.95
CA TYR A 52 -1.32 19.22 0.91
C TYR A 52 -0.95 20.68 0.60
N GLY A 53 0.26 21.02 0.94
CA GLY A 53 0.96 22.22 0.48
C GLY A 53 2.35 21.85 -0.01
N ARG A 54 2.93 22.69 -0.84
CA ARG A 54 4.24 22.43 -1.43
C ARG A 54 5.10 23.68 -1.41
N SER A 55 6.36 23.52 -1.00
CA SER A 55 7.39 24.56 -1.08
C SER A 55 8.69 23.91 -1.59
N GLY A 56 9.09 24.27 -2.79
CA GLY A 56 10.20 23.62 -3.47
C GLY A 56 9.90 22.15 -3.76
N THR A 57 10.78 21.25 -3.36
CA THR A 57 10.61 19.79 -3.47
C THR A 57 9.90 19.18 -2.26
N THR A 58 9.72 19.94 -1.17
CA THR A 58 9.04 19.44 0.03
C THR A 58 7.54 19.58 -0.12
N VAL A 59 6.84 18.46 -0.03
CA VAL A 59 5.38 18.38 0.00
C VAL A 59 4.95 17.98 1.40
N THR A 60 4.12 18.80 2.04
CA THR A 60 3.53 18.49 3.35
C THR A 60 2.10 18.07 3.16
N VAL A 61 1.78 16.85 3.54
CA VAL A 61 0.42 16.29 3.52
C VAL A 61 -0.19 16.39 4.90
N THR A 62 -1.43 16.83 4.96
CA THR A 62 -2.22 16.95 6.20
C THR A 62 -3.43 16.02 6.12
N GLN A 63 -3.55 15.16 7.11
CA GLN A 63 -4.64 14.20 7.29
C GLN A 63 -4.81 13.93 8.78
N THR A 64 -5.98 14.18 9.33
CA THR A 64 -6.26 13.95 10.76
C THR A 64 -6.02 12.52 11.16
N ALA A 65 -5.18 12.31 12.16
CA ALA A 65 -4.87 10.99 12.74
C ALA A 65 -4.50 9.94 11.67
N HIS A 66 -3.57 10.27 10.77
CA HIS A 66 -3.23 9.43 9.61
C HIS A 66 -2.67 8.05 9.97
N GLY A 67 -2.17 7.85 11.19
CA GLY A 67 -1.68 6.54 11.68
C GLY A 67 -0.43 6.00 10.96
N LEU A 68 0.22 6.82 10.13
CA LEU A 68 1.42 6.44 9.40
C LEU A 68 2.67 6.52 10.28
N THR A 69 3.72 5.80 9.91
CA THR A 69 5.06 5.89 10.51
C THR A 69 6.09 6.27 9.46
N SER A 70 7.14 6.98 9.88
CA SER A 70 8.24 7.36 8.99
C SER A 70 8.90 6.10 8.39
N GLY A 71 9.26 6.20 7.11
CA GLY A 71 9.82 5.09 6.34
C GLY A 71 8.79 4.23 5.62
N GLN A 72 7.49 4.46 5.83
CA GLN A 72 6.45 3.77 5.04
C GLN A 72 6.36 4.34 3.64
N GLU A 73 5.97 3.50 2.69
CA GLU A 73 5.67 3.87 1.32
C GLU A 73 4.17 4.15 1.16
N VAL A 74 3.83 5.26 0.50
CA VAL A 74 2.45 5.62 0.16
C VAL A 74 2.37 6.03 -1.31
N GLY A 75 1.33 5.57 -2.00
CA GLY A 75 1.00 6.04 -3.34
C GLY A 75 0.10 7.28 -3.26
N ILE A 76 0.53 8.41 -3.80
CA ILE A 76 -0.19 9.68 -3.69
C ILE A 76 -0.51 10.24 -5.07
N THR A 77 -1.73 10.76 -5.22
CA THR A 77 -2.13 11.61 -6.35
C THR A 77 -2.53 12.98 -5.84
N PHE A 78 -2.20 14.00 -6.61
CA PHE A 78 -2.35 15.39 -6.21
C PHE A 78 -3.27 16.15 -7.16
N SER A 79 -4.19 16.94 -6.62
CA SER A 79 -4.94 17.92 -7.39
C SER A 79 -4.09 19.19 -7.56
N ALA A 80 -4.27 19.90 -8.67
CA ALA A 80 -3.63 21.20 -8.92
C ALA A 80 -4.66 22.32 -8.78
N ILE A 81 -4.47 23.17 -7.78
CA ILE A 81 -5.25 24.41 -7.67
C ILE A 81 -4.25 25.55 -7.40
N GLY A 82 -4.08 26.46 -8.35
CA GLY A 82 -3.31 27.68 -8.18
C GLY A 82 -1.81 27.50 -8.07
N GLY A 83 -1.22 26.55 -8.79
CA GLY A 83 0.23 26.33 -8.76
C GLY A 83 0.68 25.07 -9.49
N VAL A 84 1.93 24.67 -9.28
CA VAL A 84 2.50 23.44 -9.82
C VAL A 84 2.25 22.29 -8.85
N SER A 85 1.36 21.36 -9.21
CA SER A 85 1.06 20.19 -8.37
C SER A 85 2.32 19.35 -8.12
N ALA A 86 2.33 18.62 -7.02
CA ALA A 86 3.31 17.58 -6.80
C ALA A 86 3.10 16.44 -7.80
N THR A 87 4.17 15.70 -8.08
CA THR A 87 4.14 14.57 -9.01
C THR A 87 3.43 13.39 -8.34
N ALA A 88 2.46 12.79 -9.03
CA ALA A 88 1.83 11.56 -8.55
C ALA A 88 2.83 10.41 -8.56
N GLY A 89 2.82 9.59 -7.52
CA GLY A 89 3.76 8.46 -7.41
C GLY A 89 3.77 7.80 -6.04
N ASN A 90 4.68 6.86 -5.87
CA ASN A 90 4.97 6.22 -4.60
C ASN A 90 6.12 6.94 -3.89
N TYR A 91 5.94 7.22 -2.61
CA TYR A 91 6.88 7.99 -1.81
C TYR A 91 7.14 7.33 -0.46
N ILE A 92 8.40 7.35 -0.04
CA ILE A 92 8.74 7.08 1.35
C ILE A 92 8.47 8.34 2.15
N ILE A 93 7.67 8.22 3.20
CA ILE A 93 7.23 9.37 3.99
C ILE A 93 8.09 9.62 5.22
N THR A 94 8.10 10.87 5.66
CA THR A 94 8.60 11.28 6.97
C THR A 94 7.45 11.89 7.77
N VAL A 95 7.06 11.23 8.86
CA VAL A 95 6.01 11.74 9.76
C VAL A 95 6.55 12.91 10.56
N THR A 96 5.85 14.04 10.51
CA THR A 96 6.20 15.29 11.20
C THR A 96 5.25 15.61 12.35
N GLY A 97 4.12 14.93 12.42
CA GLY A 97 3.13 15.07 13.49
C GLY A 97 2.02 14.03 13.36
N VAL A 98 1.12 13.99 14.33
CA VAL A 98 -0.02 13.05 14.35
C VAL A 98 -0.96 13.24 13.14
N ASN A 99 -0.97 14.43 12.57
CA ASN A 99 -1.82 14.81 11.45
C ASN A 99 -1.03 15.19 10.19
N THR A 100 0.31 15.09 10.21
CA THR A 100 1.14 15.59 9.10
C THR A 100 2.32 14.67 8.81
N PHE A 101 2.60 14.53 7.53
CA PHE A 101 3.81 13.90 7.04
C PHE A 101 4.35 14.64 5.81
N THR A 102 5.60 14.44 5.49
CA THR A 102 6.25 15.02 4.32
C THR A 102 6.76 13.95 3.37
N ILE A 103 6.82 14.33 2.09
CA ILE A 103 7.53 13.62 1.04
C ILE A 103 8.45 14.57 0.30
N THR A 104 9.42 14.03 -0.42
CA THR A 104 10.27 14.80 -1.33
C THR A 104 9.87 14.49 -2.78
N ASP A 105 9.37 15.51 -3.48
CA ASP A 105 9.05 15.42 -4.90
C ASP A 105 10.33 15.58 -5.73
N ILE A 106 10.39 14.91 -6.87
CA ILE A 106 11.48 15.04 -7.84
C ILE A 106 11.52 16.43 -8.48
N ASN A 107 10.36 17.07 -8.62
CA ASN A 107 10.22 18.39 -9.20
C ASN A 107 10.07 19.45 -8.11
N SER A 108 10.48 20.68 -8.41
CA SER A 108 10.26 21.85 -7.53
C SER A 108 9.01 22.62 -7.93
N GLY A 109 8.33 23.19 -6.95
CA GLY A 109 7.14 24.02 -7.19
C GLY A 109 6.57 24.61 -5.92
N THR A 110 5.48 25.37 -6.06
CA THR A 110 4.76 25.95 -4.92
C THR A 110 3.27 25.70 -5.10
N ILE A 111 2.64 25.24 -4.03
CA ILE A 111 1.19 25.14 -3.90
C ILE A 111 0.81 25.54 -2.47
N ALA A 112 -0.24 26.35 -2.35
CA ALA A 112 -0.76 26.74 -1.06
C ALA A 112 -1.28 25.53 -0.27
N THR A 113 -1.11 25.56 1.04
CA THR A 113 -1.65 24.56 1.96
C THR A 113 -3.17 24.46 1.83
N GLY A 114 -3.70 23.26 1.90
CA GLY A 114 -5.14 23.00 1.81
C GLY A 114 -5.63 22.46 0.46
N THR A 115 -4.74 22.35 -0.54
CA THR A 115 -5.07 21.73 -1.81
C THR A 115 -5.31 20.24 -1.63
N ALA A 116 -6.36 19.70 -2.26
CA ALA A 116 -6.74 18.30 -2.08
C ALA A 116 -5.70 17.32 -2.65
N CYS A 117 -5.45 16.25 -1.92
CA CYS A 117 -4.72 15.09 -2.39
C CYS A 117 -5.45 13.80 -1.99
N ILE A 118 -5.18 12.74 -2.73
CA ILE A 118 -5.68 11.40 -2.44
C ILE A 118 -4.47 10.48 -2.32
N TYR A 119 -4.38 9.71 -1.27
CA TYR A 119 -3.33 8.73 -1.15
C TYR A 119 -3.89 7.35 -0.77
N VAL A 120 -3.21 6.32 -1.21
CA VAL A 120 -3.42 4.95 -0.79
C VAL A 120 -2.43 4.70 0.34
N SER A 121 -2.96 4.53 1.53
CA SER A 121 -2.14 4.22 2.69
C SER A 121 -1.68 2.77 2.63
N ASN A 122 -0.37 2.58 2.68
CA ASN A 122 0.22 1.27 2.91
C ASN A 122 0.19 0.89 4.39
N THR A 123 -0.60 1.56 5.20
CA THR A 123 -0.74 1.22 6.60
C THR A 123 -1.92 0.33 6.87
N THR A 124 -1.64 -0.66 7.66
CA THR A 124 -2.66 -1.47 8.34
C THR A 124 -3.57 -0.63 9.26
N ALA A 125 -3.15 0.57 9.70
CA ALA A 125 -3.94 1.38 10.63
C ALA A 125 -5.30 1.77 10.07
N ASN A 126 -5.37 2.15 8.80
CA ASN A 126 -6.65 2.50 8.16
C ASN A 126 -7.44 1.29 7.68
N LEU A 127 -6.78 0.18 7.44
CA LEU A 127 -7.41 -1.11 7.16
C LEU A 127 -7.78 -1.86 8.43
N ASN A 128 -7.16 -1.56 9.58
CA ASN A 128 -7.51 -2.12 10.88
C ASN A 128 -8.89 -1.67 11.39
N ALA A 129 -9.45 -0.60 10.85
CA ALA A 129 -10.86 -0.28 11.05
C ALA A 129 -11.77 -1.27 10.31
N SER A 130 -11.27 -2.01 9.34
CA SER A 130 -11.94 -3.14 8.74
C SER A 130 -11.39 -4.42 9.36
N THR A 131 -12.24 -5.20 9.97
CA THR A 131 -11.96 -6.52 10.59
C THR A 131 -11.48 -7.58 9.59
N ASN A 132 -11.04 -7.20 8.40
CA ASN A 132 -10.84 -8.08 7.25
C ASN A 132 -9.38 -8.38 6.94
N ARG A 133 -8.45 -8.08 7.85
CA ARG A 133 -7.06 -8.49 7.69
C ARG A 133 -6.90 -9.97 7.98
N TRP A 134 -6.46 -10.71 6.99
CA TRP A 134 -6.28 -12.13 7.12
C TRP A 134 -4.91 -12.54 7.62
N MET A 135 -3.89 -11.86 7.09
CA MET A 135 -2.53 -12.31 7.26
C MET A 135 -1.56 -11.13 7.25
N THR A 136 -0.57 -11.23 8.10
CA THR A 136 0.66 -10.43 8.06
C THR A 136 1.84 -11.38 7.92
N SER A 137 2.73 -11.11 7.00
CA SER A 137 4.03 -11.75 6.92
C SER A 137 5.10 -10.67 6.87
N TYR A 138 6.08 -10.76 7.75
CA TYR A 138 7.11 -9.75 7.91
C TYR A 138 8.51 -10.36 7.80
N ASN A 139 9.36 -9.75 6.97
CA ASN A 139 10.77 -10.06 6.88
C ASN A 139 11.59 -9.02 7.63
N THR A 140 12.23 -9.42 8.72
CA THR A 140 13.08 -8.54 9.55
C THR A 140 14.51 -8.44 9.03
N GLY A 141 14.87 -9.22 8.01
CA GLY A 141 16.23 -9.33 7.50
C GLY A 141 16.47 -8.59 6.20
N THR A 142 17.72 -8.54 5.81
CA THR A 142 18.18 -8.04 4.50
C THR A 142 18.11 -9.11 3.40
N ALA A 143 17.35 -10.17 3.62
CA ALA A 143 17.26 -11.27 2.68
C ALA A 143 16.48 -10.88 1.43
N VAL A 144 17.09 -11.08 0.28
CA VAL A 144 16.50 -10.89 -1.05
C VAL A 144 15.90 -12.22 -1.56
N GLN A 145 15.65 -13.15 -0.68
CA GLN A 145 15.11 -14.46 -1.02
C GLN A 145 13.57 -14.42 -1.13
N PRO A 146 12.98 -15.15 -2.07
CA PRO A 146 11.54 -15.27 -2.13
C PRO A 146 11.01 -16.07 -0.93
N PHE A 147 9.93 -15.56 -0.35
CA PHE A 147 9.15 -16.22 0.68
C PHE A 147 7.88 -16.79 0.07
N GLN A 148 7.54 -18.00 0.47
CA GLN A 148 6.32 -18.64 0.04
C GLN A 148 5.46 -19.03 1.24
N VAL A 149 4.18 -18.67 1.16
CA VAL A 149 3.15 -19.11 2.11
C VAL A 149 2.14 -19.96 1.35
N LEU A 150 2.19 -21.25 1.58
CA LEU A 150 1.28 -22.21 0.97
C LEU A 150 0.11 -22.51 1.91
N PHE A 151 -1.12 -22.31 1.42
CA PHE A 151 -2.34 -22.65 2.18
C PHE A 151 -2.79 -24.06 1.82
N GLN A 152 -2.80 -24.92 2.84
CA GLN A 152 -3.20 -26.32 2.65
C GLN A 152 -4.72 -26.45 2.38
N GLY A 153 -5.10 -27.53 1.73
CA GLY A 153 -6.48 -27.86 1.45
C GLY A 153 -7.13 -26.89 0.47
N GLU A 154 -8.28 -26.36 0.84
CA GLU A 154 -9.05 -25.48 -0.05
C GLU A 154 -8.55 -24.03 -0.08
N GLY A 155 -7.54 -23.68 0.73
CA GLY A 155 -7.02 -22.31 0.83
C GLY A 155 -7.88 -21.38 1.71
N MET A 156 -7.55 -20.10 1.73
CA MET A 156 -8.28 -19.09 2.50
C MET A 156 -9.37 -18.45 1.63
N LEU A 157 -10.61 -18.47 2.12
CA LEU A 157 -11.76 -17.91 1.40
C LEU A 157 -11.78 -16.39 1.49
N ALA A 158 -11.63 -15.70 0.36
CA ALA A 158 -12.00 -14.29 0.19
C ALA A 158 -13.46 -14.17 -0.21
N THR A 159 -14.23 -13.38 0.50
CA THR A 159 -15.62 -13.11 0.18
C THR A 159 -15.79 -11.86 -0.69
N ASN A 160 -14.91 -10.89 -0.51
CA ASN A 160 -14.97 -9.58 -1.16
C ASN A 160 -13.88 -9.39 -2.22
N GLY A 161 -12.69 -9.85 -1.93
CA GLY A 161 -11.54 -9.74 -2.82
C GLY A 161 -10.24 -9.90 -2.06
N ILE A 162 -9.14 -10.00 -2.79
CA ILE A 162 -7.79 -10.06 -2.21
C ILE A 162 -7.09 -8.74 -2.49
N TYR A 163 -6.88 -7.95 -1.45
CA TYR A 163 -6.08 -6.73 -1.48
C TYR A 163 -4.80 -6.94 -0.68
N VAL A 164 -3.67 -6.53 -1.21
CA VAL A 164 -2.39 -6.61 -0.53
C VAL A 164 -1.82 -5.22 -0.26
N VAL A 165 -1.22 -5.06 0.91
CA VAL A 165 -0.41 -3.90 1.28
C VAL A 165 1.00 -4.39 1.48
N VAL A 166 1.96 -3.76 0.81
CA VAL A 166 3.35 -4.17 0.84
C VAL A 166 4.26 -3.04 1.30
N SER A 167 5.34 -3.41 1.97
CA SER A 167 6.43 -2.51 2.31
C SER A 167 7.76 -3.20 2.03
N ASN A 168 8.66 -2.51 1.33
CA ASN A 168 9.99 -3.01 0.98
C ASN A 168 9.98 -4.39 0.29
N ILE A 169 9.03 -4.58 -0.62
CA ILE A 169 8.85 -5.79 -1.42
C ILE A 169 9.20 -5.48 -2.89
N THR A 170 9.97 -6.34 -3.51
CA THR A 170 10.31 -6.24 -4.94
C THR A 170 9.15 -6.70 -5.81
N TYR A 171 8.52 -7.81 -5.43
CA TYR A 171 7.32 -8.33 -6.08
C TYR A 171 6.53 -9.26 -5.15
N GLN A 172 5.27 -9.43 -5.46
CA GLN A 172 4.42 -10.48 -4.91
C GLN A 172 3.59 -11.14 -6.01
N THR A 173 3.21 -12.38 -5.77
CA THR A 173 2.30 -13.15 -6.60
C THR A 173 1.30 -13.86 -5.69
N VAL A 174 0.01 -13.65 -5.93
CA VAL A 174 -1.07 -14.37 -5.26
C VAL A 174 -1.67 -15.36 -6.24
N GLN A 175 -1.72 -16.64 -5.87
CA GLN A 175 -2.42 -17.67 -6.61
C GLN A 175 -3.78 -17.93 -5.97
N TYR A 176 -4.82 -17.99 -6.79
CA TYR A 176 -6.21 -18.15 -6.37
C TYR A 176 -7.00 -18.98 -7.35
N GLY A 177 -8.17 -19.50 -6.89
CA GLY A 177 -9.06 -20.34 -7.71
C GLY A 177 -10.26 -20.88 -6.93
#